data_7dff6b3062e57c0e656b4d0e559d76f6
#
_entry.id   7dff6b3062e57c0e656b4d0e559d76f6
#
_cell.length_a   1.000
_cell.length_b   1.000
_cell.length_c   1.000
_cell.angle_alpha   90.00
_cell.angle_beta   90.00
_cell.angle_gamma   90.00
#
_symmetry.space_group_name_H-M   'P 1'
#
loop_
_entity.id
_entity.type
_entity.pdbx_description
1 polymer ?
#
loop_
_entity_poly.entity_id
_entity_poly.type
_entity_poly.pdbx_seq_one_letter_code
_entity_poly.pdbx_strand_id
1 'polypeptide(L)'
;MLKTSRRKRDPKLAQTPGLPESIVLEQGAGFLLRIASARANGLFEELTAQSTITPQQYGTLLTLHQRGTLTPSELAEAIHTDRSTLGEIVRRLVGRNLVRLGKNGEDGRSKKVSITAAGEAALHRLAHGGVRVQDALLSAVPTKHRPLFVRYLKLVALGPAAE
;
A
#
# COMPACT_ATOMS: atom_id res chain seq x y z
N MET A 1 -27.17 -7.08 5.62
CA MET A 1 -28.25 -6.29 5.00
C MET A 1 -28.07 -4.83 5.39
N LEU A 2 -27.45 -4.04 4.52
CA LEU A 2 -27.29 -2.60 4.70
C LEU A 2 -28.59 -1.92 4.26
N LYS A 3 -29.33 -1.35 5.20
CA LYS A 3 -30.50 -0.53 4.91
C LYS A 3 -30.04 0.79 4.27
N THR A 4 -30.27 0.92 2.97
CA THR A 4 -30.10 2.17 2.23
C THR A 4 -31.20 3.15 2.66
N SER A 5 -30.86 4.04 3.58
CA SER A 5 -31.70 5.18 3.93
C SER A 5 -31.66 6.18 2.77
N ARG A 6 -32.72 6.26 1.97
CA ARG A 6 -32.93 7.33 0.98
C ARG A 6 -33.12 8.66 1.73
N ARG A 7 -32.02 9.43 1.91
CA ARG A 7 -32.13 10.83 2.30
C ARG A 7 -32.81 11.60 1.16
N LYS A 8 -33.93 12.30 1.45
CA LYS A 8 -34.57 13.26 0.54
C LYS A 8 -33.53 14.31 0.13
N ARG A 9 -33.34 14.49 -1.20
CA ARG A 9 -32.46 15.53 -1.75
C ARG A 9 -33.04 16.89 -1.42
N ASP A 10 -32.16 17.81 -0.99
CA ASP A 10 -32.50 19.20 -0.70
C ASP A 10 -32.90 19.92 -2.01
N PRO A 11 -34.07 20.56 -2.11
CA PRO A 11 -34.54 21.20 -3.34
C PRO A 11 -33.64 22.34 -3.85
N LYS A 12 -32.79 22.91 -3.02
CA LYS A 12 -31.84 23.97 -3.39
C LYS A 12 -30.65 23.47 -4.21
N LEU A 13 -30.35 22.17 -4.23
CA LEU A 13 -29.29 21.57 -5.07
C LEU A 13 -29.72 21.35 -6.54
N ALA A 14 -30.98 21.59 -6.87
CA ALA A 14 -31.53 21.36 -8.21
C ALA A 14 -31.23 22.46 -9.25
N GLN A 15 -30.51 23.54 -8.90
CA GLN A 15 -30.22 24.67 -9.79
C GLN A 15 -28.74 24.86 -10.15
N THR A 16 -27.86 23.95 -9.72
CA THR A 16 -26.47 23.91 -10.22
C THR A 16 -26.46 23.21 -11.57
N PRO A 17 -25.71 23.68 -12.62
CA PRO A 17 -25.59 22.99 -13.89
C PRO A 17 -25.22 21.54 -13.61
N GLY A 18 -26.12 20.62 -14.03
CA GLY A 18 -26.16 19.27 -13.49
C GLY A 18 -24.88 18.49 -13.76
N LEU A 19 -24.30 17.92 -12.72
CA LEU A 19 -23.41 16.77 -12.87
C LEU A 19 -24.18 15.70 -13.69
N PRO A 20 -23.53 15.04 -14.65
CA PRO A 20 -24.16 13.94 -15.40
C PRO A 20 -24.78 12.94 -14.42
N GLU A 21 -26.03 12.53 -14.66
CA GLU A 21 -26.73 11.55 -13.81
C GLU A 21 -25.97 10.21 -13.66
N SER A 22 -25.06 9.95 -14.60
CA SER A 22 -24.16 8.79 -14.59
C SER A 22 -23.06 8.82 -13.52
N ILE A 23 -22.84 9.96 -12.85
CA ILE A 23 -21.81 10.05 -11.78
C ILE A 23 -22.41 9.60 -10.45
N VAL A 24 -22.23 8.33 -10.14
CA VAL A 24 -22.55 7.73 -8.84
C VAL A 24 -21.25 7.48 -8.09
N LEU A 25 -21.01 8.20 -7.00
CA LEU A 25 -19.75 8.15 -6.24
C LEU A 25 -19.39 6.71 -5.84
N GLU A 26 -20.36 5.94 -5.37
CA GLU A 26 -20.19 4.59 -4.87
C GLU A 26 -19.86 3.56 -5.99
N GLN A 27 -20.00 3.94 -7.25
CA GLN A 27 -19.63 3.14 -8.42
C GLN A 27 -18.29 3.59 -9.03
N GLY A 28 -17.74 4.70 -8.55
CA GLY A 28 -16.47 5.24 -9.03
C GLY A 28 -15.29 4.37 -8.63
N ALA A 29 -14.53 3.85 -9.60
CA ALA A 29 -13.36 3.01 -9.35
C ALA A 29 -12.36 3.66 -8.39
N GLY A 30 -12.05 4.96 -8.58
CA GLY A 30 -11.16 5.70 -7.68
C GLY A 30 -11.67 5.79 -6.24
N PHE A 31 -12.98 5.97 -6.07
CA PHE A 31 -13.60 5.99 -4.75
C PHE A 31 -13.52 4.61 -4.07
N LEU A 32 -13.82 3.54 -4.82
CA LEU A 32 -13.74 2.17 -4.30
C LEU A 32 -12.31 1.77 -3.96
N LEU A 33 -11.32 2.15 -4.78
CA LEU A 33 -9.90 1.92 -4.50
C LEU A 33 -9.46 2.64 -3.21
N ARG A 34 -9.90 3.88 -3.00
CA ARG A 34 -9.60 4.62 -1.76
C ARG A 34 -10.19 3.91 -0.53
N ILE A 35 -11.44 3.44 -0.60
CA ILE A 35 -12.07 2.68 0.49
C ILE A 35 -11.34 1.36 0.72
N ALA A 36 -10.98 0.64 -0.35
CA ALA A 36 -10.24 -0.61 -0.26
C ALA A 36 -8.87 -0.42 0.39
N SER A 37 -8.15 0.66 0.03
CA SER A 37 -6.87 1.03 0.64
C SER A 37 -7.02 1.35 2.14
N ALA A 38 -8.03 2.13 2.52
CA ALA A 38 -8.30 2.42 3.94
C ALA A 38 -8.60 1.14 4.72
N ARG A 39 -9.41 0.22 4.14
CA ARG A 39 -9.70 -1.07 4.75
C ARG A 39 -8.44 -1.94 4.89
N ALA A 40 -7.58 -1.98 3.88
CA ALA A 40 -6.33 -2.73 3.93
C ALA A 40 -5.41 -2.24 5.05
N ASN A 41 -5.29 -0.92 5.22
CA ASN A 41 -4.53 -0.31 6.31
C ASN A 41 -5.11 -0.66 7.69
N GLY A 42 -6.44 -0.55 7.87
CA GLY A 42 -7.09 -0.92 9.12
C GLY A 42 -6.92 -2.40 9.47
N LEU A 43 -7.04 -3.30 8.49
CA LEU A 43 -6.77 -4.73 8.69
C LEU A 43 -5.30 -4.99 9.06
N PHE A 44 -4.37 -4.25 8.45
CA PHE A 44 -2.96 -4.38 8.81
C PHE A 44 -2.73 -3.96 10.27
N GLU A 45 -3.26 -2.82 10.69
CA GLU A 45 -3.16 -2.33 12.06
C GLU A 45 -3.78 -3.34 13.06
N GLU A 46 -4.97 -3.85 12.78
CA GLU A 46 -5.67 -4.83 13.61
C GLU A 46 -4.88 -6.14 13.72
N LEU A 47 -4.45 -6.71 12.59
CA LEU A 47 -3.81 -8.03 12.54
C LEU A 47 -2.33 -8.01 12.92
N THR A 48 -1.73 -6.82 13.03
CA THR A 48 -0.35 -6.58 13.48
C THR A 48 -0.29 -5.68 14.71
N ALA A 49 -1.34 -5.62 15.53
CA ALA A 49 -1.53 -4.65 16.62
C ALA A 49 -0.39 -4.56 17.65
N GLN A 50 0.48 -5.56 17.74
CA GLN A 50 1.68 -5.53 18.57
C GLN A 50 2.90 -4.90 17.86
N SER A 51 2.74 -4.50 16.60
CA SER A 51 3.81 -3.91 15.80
C SER A 51 3.65 -2.40 15.68
N THR A 52 4.75 -1.69 15.84
CA THR A 52 4.84 -0.25 15.53
C THR A 52 5.28 0.02 14.08
N ILE A 53 5.26 -1.02 13.22
CA ILE A 53 5.62 -0.94 11.79
C ILE A 53 4.35 -0.64 10.99
N THR A 54 4.38 0.45 10.21
CA THR A 54 3.27 0.81 9.32
C THR A 54 3.24 -0.07 8.06
N PRO A 55 2.09 -0.14 7.33
CA PRO A 55 2.01 -0.86 6.05
C PRO A 55 3.12 -0.46 5.05
N GLN A 56 3.43 0.82 4.95
CA GLN A 56 4.49 1.32 4.06
C GLN A 56 5.89 0.88 4.51
N GLN A 57 6.16 0.90 5.82
CA GLN A 57 7.42 0.40 6.38
C GLN A 57 7.56 -1.12 6.16
N TYR A 58 6.47 -1.86 6.35
CA TYR A 58 6.43 -3.30 6.06
C TYR A 58 6.72 -3.58 4.58
N GLY A 59 6.07 -2.87 3.65
CA GLY A 59 6.34 -2.97 2.22
C GLY A 59 7.81 -2.66 1.87
N THR A 60 8.38 -1.64 2.51
CA THR A 60 9.79 -1.28 2.33
C THR A 60 10.74 -2.40 2.79
N LEU A 61 10.52 -2.95 3.98
CA LEU A 61 11.32 -4.07 4.51
C LEU A 61 11.18 -5.32 3.64
N LEU A 62 9.96 -5.64 3.21
CA LEU A 62 9.69 -6.79 2.35
C LEU A 62 10.38 -6.65 0.99
N THR A 63 10.37 -5.45 0.41
CA THR A 63 11.06 -5.17 -0.86
C THR A 63 12.58 -5.35 -0.71
N LEU A 64 13.17 -4.84 0.37
CA LEU A 64 14.60 -5.01 0.63
C LEU A 64 14.97 -6.47 0.92
N HIS A 65 14.10 -7.22 1.60
CA HIS A 65 14.28 -8.65 1.81
C HIS A 65 14.30 -9.43 0.48
N GLN A 66 13.36 -9.12 -0.42
CA GLN A 66 13.18 -9.83 -1.70
C GLN A 66 14.21 -9.43 -2.77
N ARG A 67 14.59 -8.16 -2.82
CA ARG A 67 15.45 -7.60 -3.89
C ARG A 67 16.89 -7.30 -3.42
N GLY A 68 17.15 -7.41 -2.12
CA GLY A 68 18.45 -7.08 -1.54
C GLY A 68 18.65 -5.56 -1.37
N THR A 69 19.91 -5.14 -1.46
CA THR A 69 20.32 -3.74 -1.28
C THR A 69 19.96 -2.90 -2.49
N LEU A 70 19.24 -1.81 -2.31
CA LEU A 70 18.77 -0.89 -3.35
C LEU A 70 19.24 0.54 -3.08
N THR A 71 19.39 1.32 -4.13
CA THR A 71 19.48 2.79 -4.01
C THR A 71 18.12 3.36 -3.57
N PRO A 72 18.07 4.55 -2.97
CA PRO A 72 16.78 5.20 -2.65
C PRO A 72 15.87 5.37 -3.87
N SER A 73 16.42 5.61 -5.06
CA SER A 73 15.63 5.76 -6.29
C SER A 73 14.98 4.44 -6.71
N GLU A 74 15.76 3.34 -6.76
CA GLU A 74 15.24 2.00 -7.05
C GLU A 74 14.19 1.55 -6.03
N LEU A 75 14.42 1.88 -4.76
CA LEU A 75 13.48 1.54 -3.68
C LEU A 75 12.17 2.32 -3.80
N ALA A 76 12.22 3.64 -4.10
CA ALA A 76 11.04 4.47 -4.32
C ALA A 76 10.20 3.96 -5.49
N GLU A 77 10.86 3.61 -6.60
CA GLU A 77 10.21 3.00 -7.77
C GLU A 77 9.58 1.65 -7.41
N ALA A 78 10.32 0.78 -6.70
CA ALA A 78 9.87 -0.55 -6.34
C ALA A 78 8.62 -0.56 -5.44
N ILE A 79 8.46 0.43 -4.56
CA ILE A 79 7.29 0.54 -3.68
C ILE A 79 6.28 1.59 -4.16
N HIS A 80 6.46 2.12 -5.38
CA HIS A 80 5.58 3.11 -6.02
C HIS A 80 5.30 4.33 -5.13
N THR A 81 6.35 4.94 -4.57
CA THR A 81 6.25 6.14 -3.74
C THR A 81 7.18 7.25 -4.24
N ASP A 82 6.89 8.49 -3.84
CA ASP A 82 7.76 9.61 -4.13
C ASP A 82 9.02 9.59 -3.22
N ARG A 83 10.08 10.30 -3.67
CA ARG A 83 11.37 10.32 -2.97
C ARG A 83 11.30 10.95 -1.57
N SER A 84 10.43 11.93 -1.38
CA SER A 84 10.27 12.61 -0.08
C SER A 84 9.67 11.67 0.94
N THR A 85 8.56 11.03 0.58
CA THR A 85 7.88 10.01 1.40
C THR A 85 8.81 8.85 1.72
N LEU A 86 9.56 8.33 0.72
CA LEU A 86 10.56 7.30 0.98
C LEU A 86 11.64 7.77 1.96
N GLY A 87 12.13 9.01 1.81
CA GLY A 87 13.11 9.59 2.72
C GLY A 87 12.66 9.53 4.18
N GLU A 88 11.39 9.88 4.45
CA GLU A 88 10.79 9.80 5.78
C GLU A 88 10.68 8.34 6.28
N ILE A 89 10.25 7.42 5.41
CA ILE A 89 10.15 5.99 5.75
C ILE A 89 11.53 5.44 6.13
N VAL A 90 12.54 5.67 5.28
CA VAL A 90 13.90 5.19 5.51
C VAL A 90 14.50 5.80 6.77
N ARG A 91 14.32 7.11 7.01
CA ARG A 91 14.79 7.80 8.21
C ARG A 91 14.25 7.14 9.49
N ARG A 92 12.94 6.84 9.51
CA ARG A 92 12.29 6.16 10.65
C ARG A 92 12.80 4.72 10.83
N LEU A 93 13.00 3.98 9.75
CA LEU A 93 13.53 2.62 9.80
C LEU A 93 15.01 2.58 10.26
N VAL A 94 15.83 3.56 9.81
CA VAL A 94 17.22 3.72 10.30
C VAL A 94 17.24 4.05 11.78
N GLY A 95 16.41 4.99 12.25
CA GLY A 95 16.29 5.35 13.65
C GLY A 95 15.92 4.18 14.58
N ARG A 96 15.32 3.13 14.00
CA ARG A 96 14.93 1.89 14.68
C ARG A 96 15.91 0.73 14.42
N ASN A 97 17.01 0.99 13.74
CA ASN A 97 18.00 0.00 13.32
C ASN A 97 17.41 -1.17 12.48
N LEU A 98 16.31 -0.93 11.74
CA LEU A 98 15.69 -1.95 10.87
C LEU A 98 16.27 -1.96 9.46
N VAL A 99 16.81 -0.84 9.02
CA VAL A 99 17.59 -0.70 7.79
C VAL A 99 18.85 0.11 8.05
N ARG A 100 19.83 -0.02 7.19
CA ARG A 100 21.05 0.79 7.23
C ARG A 100 21.25 1.51 5.89
N LEU A 101 21.86 2.70 5.97
CA LEU A 101 22.36 3.45 4.83
C LEU A 101 23.85 3.17 4.69
N GLY A 102 24.27 2.63 3.57
CA GLY A 102 25.68 2.43 3.20
C GLY A 102 26.07 3.31 2.04
N LYS A 103 27.37 3.47 1.83
CA LYS A 103 27.93 4.06 0.62
C LYS A 103 28.04 2.98 -0.45
N ASN A 104 27.85 3.34 -1.73
CA ASN A 104 28.04 2.42 -2.84
C ASN A 104 29.48 2.51 -3.35
N GLY A 105 30.25 1.41 -3.22
CA GLY A 105 31.56 1.24 -3.83
C GLY A 105 32.60 2.33 -3.51
N GLU A 106 33.68 2.34 -4.26
CA GLU A 106 34.83 3.25 -4.11
C GLU A 106 34.48 4.73 -4.37
N ASP A 107 33.46 5.01 -5.18
CA ASP A 107 33.08 6.39 -5.54
C ASP A 107 32.25 7.13 -4.48
N GLY A 108 31.76 6.48 -3.45
CA GLY A 108 31.07 7.10 -2.30
C GLY A 108 29.86 8.01 -2.61
N ARG A 109 29.51 8.20 -3.89
CA ARG A 109 28.52 9.19 -4.35
C ARG A 109 27.07 8.73 -4.24
N SER A 110 26.80 7.43 -4.29
CA SER A 110 25.43 6.92 -4.15
C SER A 110 25.22 6.22 -2.79
N LYS A 111 24.12 6.56 -2.14
CA LYS A 111 23.69 5.86 -0.91
C LYS A 111 22.95 4.58 -1.31
N LYS A 112 23.12 3.52 -0.52
CA LYS A 112 22.34 2.28 -0.63
C LYS A 112 21.60 2.00 0.66
N VAL A 113 20.40 1.45 0.54
CA VAL A 113 19.56 1.01 1.66
C VAL A 113 19.61 -0.51 1.70
N SER A 114 19.89 -1.08 2.85
CA SER A 114 19.82 -2.53 3.07
C SER A 114 19.10 -2.84 4.38
N ILE A 115 18.39 -3.97 4.41
CA ILE A 115 17.76 -4.49 5.61
C ILE A 115 18.83 -4.97 6.58
N THR A 116 18.61 -4.81 7.89
CA THR A 116 19.49 -5.33 8.96
C THR A 116 18.95 -6.66 9.48
N ALA A 117 19.74 -7.38 10.28
CA ALA A 117 19.27 -8.57 10.98
C ALA A 117 18.05 -8.26 11.89
N ALA A 118 18.01 -7.08 12.51
CA ALA A 118 16.85 -6.63 13.29
C ALA A 118 15.63 -6.38 12.39
N GLY A 119 15.85 -5.83 11.18
CA GLY A 119 14.82 -5.65 10.18
C GLY A 119 14.24 -6.98 9.68
N GLU A 120 15.09 -7.95 9.39
CA GLU A 120 14.68 -9.31 9.04
C GLU A 120 13.84 -9.95 10.14
N ALA A 121 14.32 -9.90 11.39
CA ALA A 121 13.58 -10.43 12.52
C ALA A 121 12.20 -9.73 12.71
N ALA A 122 12.13 -8.42 12.45
CA ALA A 122 10.87 -7.68 12.51
C ALA A 122 9.92 -8.10 11.39
N LEU A 123 10.44 -8.29 10.15
CA LEU A 123 9.66 -8.76 9.00
C LEU A 123 9.10 -10.17 9.26
N HIS A 124 9.92 -11.09 9.77
CA HIS A 124 9.48 -12.45 10.09
C HIS A 124 8.35 -12.47 11.13
N ARG A 125 8.43 -11.64 12.17
CA ARG A 125 7.33 -11.53 13.15
C ARG A 125 6.00 -11.07 12.53
N LEU A 126 6.06 -10.27 11.46
CA LEU A 126 4.88 -9.74 10.76
C LEU A 126 4.38 -10.65 9.64
N ALA A 127 5.16 -11.64 9.20
CA ALA A 127 4.85 -12.44 8.02
C ALA A 127 3.45 -13.10 8.10
N HIS A 128 3.12 -13.71 9.23
CA HIS A 128 1.81 -14.31 9.44
C HIS A 128 0.67 -13.26 9.43
N GLY A 129 0.90 -12.08 10.00
CA GLY A 129 -0.04 -10.97 9.96
C GLY A 129 -0.29 -10.51 8.52
N GLY A 130 0.77 -10.34 7.73
CA GLY A 130 0.68 -9.95 6.32
C GLY A 130 -0.15 -10.92 5.46
N VAL A 131 0.02 -12.23 5.65
CA VAL A 131 -0.80 -13.25 4.97
C VAL A 131 -2.27 -13.13 5.39
N ARG A 132 -2.55 -13.00 6.68
CA ARG A 132 -3.92 -12.82 7.21
C ARG A 132 -4.59 -11.55 6.69
N VAL A 133 -3.85 -10.46 6.52
CA VAL A 133 -4.37 -9.21 5.90
C VAL A 133 -4.85 -9.48 4.48
N GLN A 134 -4.05 -10.18 3.68
CA GLN A 134 -4.41 -10.53 2.30
C GLN A 134 -5.68 -11.38 2.25
N ASP A 135 -5.78 -12.41 3.09
CA ASP A 135 -6.94 -13.29 3.16
C ASP A 135 -8.20 -12.54 3.62
N ALA A 136 -8.08 -11.70 4.67
CA ALA A 136 -9.19 -10.90 5.19
C ALA A 136 -9.66 -9.85 4.18
N LEU A 137 -8.74 -9.19 3.47
CA LEU A 137 -9.07 -8.21 2.44
C LEU A 137 -9.86 -8.86 1.28
N LEU A 138 -9.45 -10.05 0.86
CA LEU A 138 -10.07 -10.78 -0.24
C LEU A 138 -11.22 -11.69 0.20
N SER A 139 -11.61 -11.70 1.47
CA SER A 139 -12.62 -12.65 2.00
C SER A 139 -13.97 -12.55 1.29
N ALA A 140 -14.39 -11.33 0.90
CA ALA A 140 -15.63 -11.09 0.16
C ALA A 140 -15.57 -11.49 -1.33
N VAL A 141 -14.36 -11.76 -1.87
CA VAL A 141 -14.17 -12.21 -3.26
C VAL A 141 -14.20 -13.74 -3.30
N PRO A 142 -15.09 -14.36 -4.09
CA PRO A 142 -15.12 -15.81 -4.24
C PRO A 142 -13.74 -16.36 -4.61
N THR A 143 -13.30 -17.44 -3.98
CA THR A 143 -11.93 -17.96 -4.09
C THR A 143 -11.47 -18.15 -5.55
N LYS A 144 -12.37 -18.68 -6.40
CA LYS A 144 -12.09 -18.90 -7.84
C LYS A 144 -11.83 -17.58 -8.61
N HIS A 145 -12.28 -16.43 -8.10
CA HIS A 145 -12.12 -15.12 -8.76
C HIS A 145 -10.97 -14.30 -8.19
N ARG A 146 -10.38 -14.68 -7.04
CA ARG A 146 -9.29 -13.92 -6.40
C ARG A 146 -8.07 -13.71 -7.31
N PRO A 147 -7.57 -14.72 -8.04
CA PRO A 147 -6.43 -14.50 -8.94
C PRO A 147 -6.74 -13.49 -10.05
N LEU A 148 -7.93 -13.57 -10.63
CA LEU A 148 -8.38 -12.65 -11.69
C LEU A 148 -8.57 -11.24 -11.15
N PHE A 149 -9.17 -11.10 -9.97
CA PHE A 149 -9.32 -9.81 -9.28
C PHE A 149 -7.95 -9.15 -9.04
N VAL A 150 -6.98 -9.88 -8.50
CA VAL A 150 -5.62 -9.35 -8.27
C VAL A 150 -4.94 -8.95 -9.58
N ARG A 151 -5.14 -9.72 -10.66
CA ARG A 151 -4.65 -9.38 -12.01
C ARG A 151 -5.23 -8.05 -12.50
N TYR A 152 -6.54 -7.84 -12.40
CA TYR A 152 -7.19 -6.58 -12.80
C TYR A 152 -6.77 -5.42 -11.89
N LEU A 153 -6.64 -5.65 -10.61
CA LEU A 153 -6.16 -4.62 -9.68
C LEU A 153 -4.74 -4.18 -10.04
N LYS A 154 -3.85 -5.10 -10.45
CA LYS A 154 -2.52 -4.76 -10.95
C LYS A 154 -2.58 -3.90 -12.22
N LEU A 155 -3.45 -4.23 -13.18
CA LEU A 155 -3.62 -3.43 -14.40
C LEU A 155 -4.11 -2.01 -14.07
N VAL A 156 -5.03 -1.88 -13.12
CA VAL A 156 -5.51 -0.56 -12.68
C VAL A 156 -4.43 0.23 -11.94
N ALA A 157 -3.63 -0.43 -11.10
CA ALA A 157 -2.62 0.21 -10.28
C ALA A 157 -1.36 0.60 -11.07
N LEU A 158 -0.95 -0.22 -12.03
CA LEU A 158 0.34 -0.09 -12.73
C LEU A 158 0.19 0.39 -14.19
N GLY A 159 -1.04 0.42 -14.70
CA GLY A 159 -1.29 0.63 -16.12
C GLY A 159 -1.01 -0.63 -16.96
N PRO A 160 -1.24 -0.57 -18.28
CA PRO A 160 -0.85 -1.65 -19.19
C PRO A 160 0.69 -1.80 -19.15
N ALA A 161 1.16 -3.05 -19.24
CA ALA A 161 2.59 -3.28 -19.42
C ALA A 161 3.07 -2.50 -20.67
N ALA A 162 4.16 -1.75 -20.54
CA ALA A 162 4.81 -1.20 -21.71
C ALA A 162 5.23 -2.35 -22.62
N GLU A 163 4.76 -2.31 -23.89
CA GLU A 163 5.19 -3.23 -24.93
C GLU A 163 6.66 -3.03 -25.28
#